data_46ba9c879f5a295f3ff8614f2be2c42b
#
_entry.id   46ba9c879f5a295f3ff8614f2be2c42b
#
_cell.length_a   1.000
_cell.length_b   1.000
_cell.length_c   1.000
_cell.angle_alpha   90.00
_cell.angle_beta   90.00
_cell.angle_gamma   90.00
#
_symmetry.space_group_name_H-M   'P 1'
#
loop_
_entity.id
_entity.type
_entity.pdbx_description
1 polymer ?
#
loop_
_entity_poly.entity_id
_entity_poly.type
_entity_poly.pdbx_seq_one_letter_code
_entity_poly.pdbx_strand_id
1 'polypeptide(L)'
;MAKIEDCPGFEAFGSDVKAAREALNISRRALAEQVHIDPRYLANIELEQTVPSVPVVSQLIRICKLPVERYFNPSLVTENTEQRQRVNHKLQLCPEKYLPIIEATIDGAIKLDE
;
A
#
# COMPACT_ATOMS: atom_id res chain seq x y z
N MET A 1 -16.91 10.49 -8.70
CA MET A 1 -15.95 9.82 -7.81
C MET A 1 -16.59 8.63 -7.12
N ALA A 2 -15.83 7.59 -6.89
CA ALA A 2 -16.34 6.40 -6.25
C ALA A 2 -16.49 6.59 -4.73
N LYS A 3 -17.47 5.91 -4.16
CA LYS A 3 -17.64 5.88 -2.72
C LYS A 3 -16.72 4.81 -2.12
N ILE A 4 -16.31 5.00 -0.88
CA ILE A 4 -15.45 4.05 -0.16
C ILE A 4 -16.08 2.65 -0.15
N GLU A 5 -17.38 2.57 0.08
CA GLU A 5 -18.09 1.29 0.14
C GLU A 5 -18.08 0.51 -1.18
N ASP A 6 -17.88 1.21 -2.31
CA ASP A 6 -17.81 0.59 -3.63
C ASP A 6 -16.39 0.13 -3.99
N CYS A 7 -15.42 0.39 -3.12
CA CYS A 7 -14.01 0.10 -3.37
C CYS A 7 -13.41 -0.69 -2.20
N PRO A 8 -13.71 -2.00 -2.10
CA PRO A 8 -13.13 -2.83 -1.04
C PRO A 8 -11.60 -2.76 -1.04
N GLY A 9 -11.03 -2.60 0.13
CA GLY A 9 -9.58 -2.46 0.29
C GLY A 9 -9.14 -1.02 0.51
N PHE A 10 -9.99 -0.03 0.21
CA PHE A 10 -9.64 1.39 0.35
C PHE A 10 -10.15 2.03 1.63
N GLU A 11 -10.67 1.25 2.57
CA GLU A 11 -11.25 1.75 3.81
C GLU A 11 -10.28 2.60 4.63
N ALA A 12 -9.00 2.24 4.63
CA ALA A 12 -7.97 2.96 5.39
C ALA A 12 -7.10 3.87 4.51
N PHE A 13 -7.41 3.99 3.21
CA PHE A 13 -6.56 4.75 2.29
C PHE A 13 -6.40 6.20 2.72
N GLY A 14 -7.50 6.85 3.05
CA GLY A 14 -7.49 8.27 3.44
C GLY A 14 -6.68 8.52 4.71
N SER A 15 -6.89 7.70 5.75
CA SER A 15 -6.14 7.84 6.99
C SER A 15 -4.67 7.48 6.80
N ASP A 16 -4.36 6.53 5.93
CA ASP A 16 -2.96 6.19 5.61
C ASP A 16 -2.27 7.36 4.90
N VAL A 17 -2.95 8.02 3.97
CA VAL A 17 -2.42 9.21 3.29
C VAL A 17 -2.14 10.31 4.31
N LYS A 18 -3.08 10.57 5.22
CA LYS A 18 -2.92 11.58 6.25
C LYS A 18 -1.73 11.26 7.15
N ALA A 19 -1.62 10.02 7.62
CA ALA A 19 -0.52 9.62 8.50
C ALA A 19 0.83 9.76 7.80
N ALA A 20 0.92 9.35 6.53
CA ALA A 20 2.15 9.47 5.76
C ALA A 20 2.52 10.93 5.52
N ARG A 21 1.52 11.76 5.19
CA ARG A 21 1.73 13.19 4.99
C ARG A 21 2.28 13.86 6.26
N GLU A 22 1.70 13.53 7.41
CA GLU A 22 2.15 14.07 8.68
C GLU A 22 3.56 13.57 9.03
N ALA A 23 3.86 12.32 8.73
CA ALA A 23 5.20 11.76 8.94
C ALA A 23 6.25 12.44 8.06
N LEU A 24 5.87 12.86 6.85
CA LEU A 24 6.74 13.62 5.95
C LEU A 24 6.82 15.10 6.35
N ASN A 25 6.01 15.51 7.32
CA ASN A 25 5.98 16.87 7.83
C ASN A 25 5.60 17.92 6.77
N ILE A 26 4.65 17.56 5.90
CA ILE A 26 4.14 18.48 4.88
C ILE A 26 2.67 18.77 5.14
N SER A 27 2.24 19.97 4.73
CA SER A 27 0.86 20.38 4.89
C SER A 27 -0.04 19.71 3.84
N ARG A 28 -1.34 19.66 4.13
CA ARG A 28 -2.32 19.17 3.16
C ARG A 28 -2.25 19.98 1.87
N ARG A 29 -2.08 21.29 1.97
CA ARG A 29 -1.96 22.17 0.82
C ARG A 29 -0.74 21.83 -0.03
N ALA A 30 0.40 21.57 0.61
CA ALA A 30 1.63 21.22 -0.10
C ALA A 30 1.48 19.90 -0.85
N LEU A 31 0.88 18.89 -0.22
CA LEU A 31 0.65 17.61 -0.87
C LEU A 31 -0.33 17.75 -2.05
N ALA A 32 -1.40 18.52 -1.84
CA ALA A 32 -2.39 18.76 -2.90
C ALA A 32 -1.74 19.41 -4.12
N GLU A 33 -0.82 20.36 -3.90
CA GLU A 33 -0.09 20.99 -4.99
C GLU A 33 0.78 19.99 -5.75
N GLN A 34 1.41 19.07 -5.05
CA GLN A 34 2.25 18.06 -5.69
C GLN A 34 1.47 17.09 -6.58
N VAL A 35 0.22 16.81 -6.23
CA VAL A 35 -0.62 15.91 -7.04
C VAL A 35 -1.63 16.66 -7.90
N HIS A 36 -1.53 17.98 -7.95
CA HIS A 36 -2.36 18.85 -8.80
C HIS A 36 -3.86 18.71 -8.54
N ILE A 37 -4.23 18.69 -7.25
CA ILE A 37 -5.64 18.66 -6.85
C ILE A 37 -5.93 19.81 -5.87
N ASP A 38 -7.21 20.10 -5.71
CA ASP A 38 -7.65 21.09 -4.73
C ASP A 38 -7.43 20.56 -3.31
N PRO A 39 -6.95 21.40 -2.37
CA PRO A 39 -6.79 20.95 -0.98
C PRO A 39 -8.09 20.42 -0.35
N ARG A 40 -9.25 20.90 -0.76
CA ARG A 40 -10.54 20.39 -0.27
C ARG A 40 -10.77 18.96 -0.74
N TYR A 41 -10.36 18.65 -1.97
CA TYR A 41 -10.44 17.31 -2.52
C TYR A 41 -9.57 16.36 -1.68
N LEU A 42 -8.36 16.79 -1.37
CA LEU A 42 -7.47 15.99 -0.52
C LEU A 42 -8.04 15.83 0.89
N ALA A 43 -8.65 16.86 1.44
CA ALA A 43 -9.32 16.78 2.74
C ALA A 43 -10.41 15.70 2.73
N ASN A 44 -11.21 15.64 1.67
CA ASN A 44 -12.26 14.64 1.54
C ASN A 44 -11.68 13.22 1.45
N ILE A 45 -10.54 13.07 0.76
CA ILE A 45 -9.84 11.78 0.67
C ILE A 45 -9.38 11.35 2.07
N GLU A 46 -8.71 12.25 2.79
CA GLU A 46 -8.16 11.96 4.12
C GLU A 46 -9.23 11.65 5.15
N LEU A 47 -10.42 12.20 4.98
CA LEU A 47 -11.55 11.93 5.86
C LEU A 47 -12.35 10.67 5.44
N GLU A 48 -11.85 9.94 4.45
CA GLU A 48 -12.41 8.67 3.98
C GLU A 48 -13.81 8.80 3.39
N GLN A 49 -14.10 9.97 2.83
CA GLN A 49 -15.41 10.22 2.22
C GLN A 49 -15.47 9.82 0.75
N THR A 50 -14.35 9.86 0.05
CA THR A 50 -14.29 9.55 -1.37
C THR A 50 -13.01 8.80 -1.73
N VAL A 51 -13.08 7.99 -2.79
CA VAL A 51 -11.90 7.37 -3.40
C VAL A 51 -11.54 8.18 -4.63
N PRO A 52 -10.29 8.66 -4.76
CA PRO A 52 -9.92 9.49 -5.90
C PRO A 52 -9.78 8.67 -7.18
N SER A 53 -9.62 9.38 -8.31
CA SER A 53 -9.37 8.74 -9.60
C SER A 53 -8.04 7.98 -9.58
N VAL A 54 -7.88 7.03 -10.50
CA VAL A 54 -6.66 6.21 -10.59
C VAL A 54 -5.39 7.06 -10.69
N PRO A 55 -5.32 8.11 -11.52
CA PRO A 55 -4.12 8.94 -11.56
C PRO A 55 -3.76 9.58 -10.22
N VAL A 56 -4.76 10.05 -9.47
CA VAL A 56 -4.53 10.65 -8.15
C VAL A 56 -4.09 9.60 -7.13
N VAL A 57 -4.76 8.44 -7.13
CA VAL A 57 -4.37 7.31 -6.27
C VAL A 57 -2.91 6.93 -6.53
N SER A 58 -2.53 6.81 -7.80
CA SER A 58 -1.17 6.44 -8.19
C SER A 58 -0.14 7.44 -7.66
N GLN A 59 -0.42 8.73 -7.78
CA GLN A 59 0.49 9.77 -7.31
C GLN A 59 0.60 9.78 -5.79
N LEU A 60 -0.53 9.63 -5.08
CA LEU A 60 -0.53 9.59 -3.62
C LEU A 60 0.24 8.38 -3.09
N ILE A 61 0.05 7.21 -3.70
CA ILE A 61 0.78 6.00 -3.32
C ILE A 61 2.28 6.21 -3.50
N ARG A 62 2.69 6.83 -4.61
CA ARG A 62 4.10 7.06 -4.91
C ARG A 62 4.74 8.05 -3.95
N ILE A 63 4.09 9.20 -3.73
CA ILE A 63 4.63 10.26 -2.87
C ILE A 63 4.64 9.83 -1.41
N CYS A 64 3.56 9.22 -0.95
CA CYS A 64 3.41 8.77 0.44
C CYS A 64 4.04 7.40 0.69
N LYS A 65 4.53 6.74 -0.35
CA LYS A 65 5.17 5.41 -0.26
C LYS A 65 4.26 4.38 0.40
N LEU A 66 3.00 4.36 -0.01
CA LEU A 66 2.02 3.43 0.53
C LEU A 66 2.14 2.06 -0.15
N PRO A 67 1.83 0.96 0.56
CA PRO A 67 1.90 -0.38 -0.04
C PRO A 67 0.71 -0.61 -0.97
N VAL A 68 1.00 -0.79 -2.27
CA VAL A 68 -0.03 -0.94 -3.32
C VAL A 68 -0.94 -2.13 -3.05
N GLU A 69 -0.37 -3.27 -2.67
CA GLU A 69 -1.10 -4.51 -2.47
C GLU A 69 -2.16 -4.39 -1.39
N ARG A 70 -1.93 -3.54 -0.40
CA ARG A 70 -2.87 -3.34 0.69
C ARG A 70 -4.24 -2.89 0.21
N TYR A 71 -4.27 -2.09 -0.85
CA TYR A 71 -5.51 -1.49 -1.36
C TYR A 71 -6.11 -2.27 -2.51
N PHE A 72 -5.28 -2.80 -3.39
CA PHE A 72 -5.73 -3.47 -4.59
C PHE A 72 -5.87 -4.99 -4.43
N ASN A 73 -5.26 -5.55 -3.39
CA ASN A 73 -5.34 -6.98 -3.12
C ASN A 73 -5.40 -7.26 -1.63
N PRO A 74 -6.48 -6.84 -0.95
CA PRO A 74 -6.58 -6.92 0.51
C PRO A 74 -6.48 -8.35 1.05
N SER A 75 -6.81 -9.36 0.26
CA SER A 75 -6.71 -10.75 0.70
C SER A 75 -5.27 -11.17 0.98
N LEU A 76 -4.29 -10.58 0.31
CA LEU A 76 -2.88 -10.84 0.58
C LEU A 76 -2.43 -10.26 1.92
N VAL A 77 -3.05 -9.15 2.33
CA VAL A 77 -2.70 -8.48 3.58
C VAL A 77 -3.22 -9.26 4.78
N THR A 78 -4.43 -9.83 4.69
CA THR A 78 -5.04 -10.56 5.80
C THR A 78 -4.29 -11.83 6.18
N GLU A 79 -3.52 -12.40 5.25
CA GLU A 79 -2.70 -13.58 5.48
C GLU A 79 -1.26 -13.23 5.87
N ASN A 80 -0.94 -11.95 5.99
CA ASN A 80 0.41 -11.48 6.20
C ASN A 80 0.77 -11.45 7.69
N THR A 81 1.13 -12.62 8.23
CA THR A 81 1.54 -12.75 9.62
C THR A 81 2.88 -12.06 9.87
N GLU A 82 3.20 -11.85 11.16
CA GLU A 82 4.48 -11.28 11.56
C GLU A 82 5.66 -12.10 11.02
N GLN A 83 5.55 -13.43 11.06
CA GLN A 83 6.59 -14.30 10.53
C GLN A 83 6.75 -14.13 9.02
N ARG A 84 5.64 -14.03 8.29
CA ARG A 84 5.70 -13.83 6.84
C ARG A 84 6.35 -12.49 6.50
N GLN A 85 6.08 -11.46 7.28
CA GLN A 85 6.72 -10.15 7.09
C GLN A 85 8.23 -10.23 7.30
N ARG A 86 8.68 -10.95 8.33
CA ARG A 86 10.11 -11.15 8.57
C ARG A 86 10.77 -11.92 7.43
N VAL A 87 10.12 -12.96 6.93
CA VAL A 87 10.63 -13.76 5.81
C VAL A 87 10.74 -12.89 4.56
N ASN A 88 9.71 -12.13 4.25
CA ASN A 88 9.73 -11.24 3.08
C ASN A 88 10.86 -10.21 3.18
N HIS A 89 11.07 -9.64 4.35
CA HIS A 89 12.16 -8.68 4.56
C HIS A 89 13.53 -9.33 4.34
N LYS A 90 13.74 -10.51 4.90
CA LYS A 90 14.99 -11.25 4.73
C LYS A 90 15.22 -11.64 3.28
N LEU A 91 14.14 -11.98 2.58
CA LEU A 91 14.20 -12.32 1.16
C LEU A 91 14.71 -11.15 0.33
N GLN A 92 14.26 -9.93 0.65
CA GLN A 92 14.73 -8.72 -0.04
C GLN A 92 16.22 -8.46 0.19
N LEU A 93 16.75 -8.87 1.34
CA LEU A 93 18.17 -8.71 1.67
C LEU A 93 19.04 -9.84 1.12
N CYS A 94 18.42 -10.92 0.65
CA CYS A 94 19.14 -12.09 0.16
C CYS A 94 19.78 -11.79 -1.21
N PRO A 95 21.09 -12.08 -1.38
CA PRO A 95 21.71 -11.92 -2.69
C PRO A 95 21.05 -12.78 -3.76
N GLU A 96 20.93 -12.25 -4.97
CA GLU A 96 20.28 -12.96 -6.07
C GLU A 96 20.87 -14.32 -6.38
N LYS A 97 22.17 -14.47 -6.22
CA LYS A 97 22.87 -15.75 -6.51
C LYS A 97 22.38 -16.91 -5.65
N TYR A 98 21.72 -16.63 -4.52
CA TYR A 98 21.19 -17.63 -3.63
C TYR A 98 19.68 -17.86 -3.78
N LEU A 99 19.00 -17.03 -4.59
CA LEU A 99 17.56 -17.15 -4.78
C LEU A 99 17.11 -18.52 -5.33
N PRO A 100 17.87 -19.19 -6.23
CA PRO A 100 17.46 -20.52 -6.68
C PRO A 100 17.31 -21.54 -5.54
N ILE A 101 18.17 -21.45 -4.51
CA ILE A 101 18.09 -22.33 -3.34
C ILE A 101 16.82 -22.02 -2.53
N ILE A 102 16.54 -20.74 -2.34
CA ILE A 102 15.36 -20.28 -1.61
C ILE A 102 14.09 -20.72 -2.32
N GLU A 103 14.04 -20.52 -3.63
CA GLU A 103 12.89 -20.89 -4.46
C GLU A 103 12.62 -22.40 -4.38
N ALA A 104 13.67 -23.21 -4.48
CA ALA A 104 13.54 -24.67 -4.38
C ALA A 104 13.00 -25.09 -3.01
N THR A 105 13.44 -24.41 -1.95
CA THR A 105 12.96 -24.67 -0.59
C THR A 105 11.48 -24.35 -0.45
N ILE A 106 11.06 -23.23 -1.01
CA ILE A 106 9.65 -22.82 -1.00
C ILE A 106 8.80 -23.82 -1.78
N ASP A 107 9.26 -24.26 -2.95
CA ASP A 107 8.56 -25.25 -3.76
C ASP A 107 8.38 -26.55 -2.99
N GLY A 108 9.41 -26.98 -2.27
CA GLY A 108 9.33 -28.17 -1.43
C GLY A 108 8.31 -28.03 -0.31
N ALA A 109 8.28 -26.85 0.33
CA ALA A 109 7.31 -26.57 1.40
C ALA A 109 5.88 -26.56 0.88
N ILE A 110 5.65 -26.00 -0.32
CA ILE A 110 4.33 -26.01 -0.96
C ILE A 110 3.85 -27.44 -1.20
N LYS A 111 4.74 -28.31 -1.66
CA LYS A 111 4.40 -29.72 -1.94
C LYS A 111 4.03 -30.49 -0.69
N LEU A 112 4.58 -30.12 0.47
CA LEU A 112 4.26 -30.79 1.73
C LEU A 112 2.80 -30.62 2.13
N ASP A 113 2.15 -29.55 1.65
CA ASP A 113 0.77 -29.22 1.99
C ASP A 113 -0.25 -29.79 0.96
N GLU A 114 0.21 -30.47 -0.07
CA GLU A 114 -0.65 -31.08 -1.09
C GLU A 114 -1.27 -32.39 -0.63
#